data_f08a719cd35f6a33aa37db617eae20f7
#
_entry.id   f08a719cd35f6a33aa37db617eae20f7
#
_cell.length_a   1.000
_cell.length_b   1.000
_cell.length_c   1.000
_cell.angle_alpha   90.00
_cell.angle_beta   90.00
_cell.angle_gamma   90.00
#
_symmetry.space_group_name_H-M   'P 1'
#
loop_
_entity.id
_entity.type
_entity.pdbx_description
1 polymer ?
#
loop_
_entity_poly.entity_id
_entity_poly.type
_entity_poly.pdbx_seq_one_letter_code
_entity_poly.pdbx_strand_id
1 'polypeptide(L)' 'MIRKSYRVLKTIATVDGTLYEGDLVHFQSEEENGDWRVKDAMGKIWYVEKINLSDSPVILSRKEKSDD' A
#
# COMPACT_ATOMS: atom_id res chain seq x y z
N MET A 1 -3.85 16.64 4.78
CA MET A 1 -4.56 15.36 4.73
C MET A 1 -3.62 14.19 4.94
N ILE A 2 -4.03 13.25 5.74
CA ILE A 2 -3.18 12.11 6.06
C ILE A 2 -3.53 10.95 5.14
N ARG A 3 -2.51 10.41 4.50
CA ARG A 3 -2.67 9.28 3.63
C ARG A 3 -2.13 8.05 4.33
N LYS A 4 -2.93 6.98 4.36
CA LYS A 4 -2.51 5.76 5.01
C LYS A 4 -1.75 4.89 4.03
N SER A 5 -0.57 4.48 4.42
CA SER A 5 0.29 3.64 3.60
C SER A 5 0.55 2.33 4.32
N TYR A 6 0.65 1.27 3.55
CA TYR A 6 0.82 -0.06 4.11
C TYR A 6 1.94 -0.77 3.38
N ARG A 7 2.57 -1.72 4.06
CA ARG A 7 3.65 -2.50 3.48
C ARG A 7 3.07 -3.81 2.97
N VAL A 8 3.47 -4.23 1.77
CA VAL A 8 3.05 -5.51 1.20
C VAL A 8 3.81 -6.61 1.92
N LEU A 9 3.08 -7.57 2.49
CA LEU A 9 3.70 -8.64 3.29
C LEU A 9 4.07 -9.85 2.45
N LYS A 10 3.50 -9.98 1.26
CA LYS A 10 3.72 -11.16 0.44
C LYS A 10 3.68 -10.72 -1.01
N THR A 11 4.61 -11.19 -1.81
CA THR A 11 4.65 -10.85 -3.23
C THR A 11 3.36 -11.33 -3.91
N ILE A 12 2.73 -10.44 -4.66
CA ILE A 12 1.46 -10.69 -5.34
C ILE A 12 1.67 -10.53 -6.84
N ALA A 13 1.49 -11.61 -7.57
CA ALA A 13 1.63 -11.57 -9.02
C ALA A 13 0.26 -11.51 -9.68
N THR A 14 0.08 -10.59 -10.61
CA THR A 14 -1.17 -10.45 -11.34
C THR A 14 -0.87 -10.36 -12.82
N VAL A 15 -1.91 -10.39 -13.63
CA VAL A 15 -1.74 -10.26 -15.08
C VAL A 15 -1.20 -8.88 -15.44
N ASP A 16 -1.40 -7.89 -14.58
CA ASP A 16 -0.95 -6.54 -14.85
C ASP A 16 0.43 -6.25 -14.30
N GLY A 17 1.03 -7.17 -13.59
CA GLY A 17 2.33 -6.96 -13.00
C GLY A 17 2.42 -7.59 -11.63
N THR A 18 3.45 -7.22 -10.88
CA THR A 18 3.73 -7.83 -9.60
C THR A 18 3.99 -6.77 -8.55
N LEU A 19 3.36 -6.94 -7.38
CA LEU A 19 3.70 -6.18 -6.19
C LEU A 19 4.61 -7.07 -5.38
N TYR A 20 5.74 -6.55 -4.97
CA TYR A 20 6.73 -7.36 -4.26
C TYR A 20 6.63 -7.15 -2.75
N GLU A 21 6.96 -8.19 -2.03
CA GLU A 21 7.02 -8.10 -0.58
C GLU A 21 7.91 -6.92 -0.20
N GLY A 22 7.44 -6.10 0.72
CA GLY A 22 8.16 -4.91 1.15
C GLY A 22 7.79 -3.63 0.42
N ASP A 23 7.05 -3.75 -0.68
CA ASP A 23 6.62 -2.55 -1.40
C ASP A 23 5.66 -1.74 -0.55
N LEU A 24 5.64 -0.44 -0.74
CA LEU A 24 4.76 0.45 -0.02
C LEU A 24 3.61 0.85 -0.94
N VAL A 25 2.40 0.72 -0.43
CA VAL A 25 1.21 1.11 -1.19
C VAL A 25 0.36 2.05 -0.36
N HIS A 26 -0.41 2.88 -1.03
CA HIS A 26 -1.22 3.89 -0.37
C HIS A 26 -2.69 3.55 -0.51
N PHE A 27 -3.39 3.48 0.61
CA PHE A 27 -4.80 3.12 0.63
C PHE A 27 -5.64 4.16 -0.10
N GLN A 28 -6.54 3.69 -0.96
CA GLN A 28 -7.48 4.55 -1.66
C GLN A 28 -8.90 4.31 -1.16
N SER A 29 -9.37 3.10 -1.23
CA SER A 29 -10.73 2.77 -0.82
C SER A 29 -10.88 1.27 -0.65
N GLU A 30 -11.96 0.88 0.02
CA GLU A 30 -12.29 -0.54 0.17
C GLU A 30 -13.39 -0.87 -0.83
N GLU A 31 -13.23 -1.98 -1.55
CA GLU A 31 -14.19 -2.40 -2.53
C GLU A 31 -15.29 -3.23 -1.88
N GLU A 32 -16.39 -3.45 -2.60
CA GLU A 32 -17.52 -4.18 -2.07
C GLU A 32 -17.17 -5.60 -1.66
N ASN A 33 -16.25 -6.22 -2.36
CA ASN A 33 -15.87 -7.59 -2.05
C ASN A 33 -14.85 -7.67 -0.91
N GLY A 34 -14.50 -6.54 -0.32
CA GLY A 34 -13.55 -6.53 0.79
C GLY A 34 -12.12 -6.29 0.38
N ASP A 35 -11.82 -6.31 -0.91
CA ASP A 35 -10.48 -5.99 -1.36
C ASP A 35 -10.22 -4.49 -1.20
N TRP A 36 -8.96 -4.14 -1.07
CA TRP A 36 -8.57 -2.75 -0.97
C TRP A 36 -7.99 -2.27 -2.29
N ARG A 37 -8.44 -1.11 -2.69
CA ARG A 37 -7.86 -0.42 -3.83
C ARG A 37 -6.72 0.42 -3.30
N VAL A 38 -5.52 0.18 -3.81
CA VAL A 38 -4.32 0.86 -3.34
C VAL A 38 -3.52 1.37 -4.53
N LYS A 39 -2.66 2.34 -4.28
CA LYS A 39 -1.84 2.93 -5.33
C LYS A 39 -0.38 2.76 -4.93
N ASP A 40 0.46 2.32 -5.86
CA ASP A 40 1.88 2.15 -5.57
C ASP A 40 2.63 3.47 -5.78
N ALA A 41 3.94 3.43 -5.59
CA ALA A 41 4.76 4.63 -5.69
C ALA A 41 4.78 5.22 -7.09
N MET A 42 4.48 4.41 -8.09
CA MET A 42 4.46 4.88 -9.48
C MET A 42 3.08 5.38 -9.90
N GLY A 43 2.12 5.33 -9.00
CA GLY A 43 0.77 5.80 -9.30
C GLY A 43 -0.14 4.75 -9.88
N LYS A 44 0.30 3.51 -9.97
CA LYS A 44 -0.51 2.44 -10.52
C LYS A 44 -1.48 1.93 -9.47
N ILE A 45 -2.70 1.63 -9.87
CA ILE A 45 -3.73 1.14 -8.98
C ILE A 45 -3.69 -0.38 -8.93
N TRP A 46 -3.82 -0.92 -7.72
CA TRP A 46 -3.86 -2.36 -7.49
C TRP A 46 -5.05 -2.69 -6.61
N TYR A 47 -5.58 -3.90 -6.76
CA TYR A 47 -6.64 -4.41 -5.89
C TYR A 47 -6.07 -5.59 -5.14
N VAL A 48 -5.95 -5.48 -3.83
CA VAL A 48 -5.27 -6.48 -3.02
C VAL A 48 -6.11 -6.88 -1.83
N GLU A 49 -5.88 -8.08 -1.33
CA GLU A 49 -6.55 -8.51 -0.12
C GLU A 49 -5.86 -7.87 1.07
N LYS A 50 -6.64 -7.38 2.01
CA LYS A 50 -6.13 -6.71 3.18
C LYS A 50 -5.14 -7.57 3.95
N ILE A 51 -5.35 -8.89 3.96
CA ILE A 51 -4.47 -9.77 4.70
C ILE A 51 -3.05 -9.78 4.17
N ASN A 52 -2.86 -9.35 2.93
CA ASN A 52 -1.53 -9.29 2.34
C ASN A 52 -0.80 -7.99 2.65
N LEU A 53 -1.40 -7.14 3.48
CA LEU A 53 -0.79 -5.87 3.85
C LEU A 53 -0.54 -5.84 5.35
N SER A 54 0.35 -4.97 5.78
CA SER A 54 0.68 -4.84 7.21
C SER A 54 -0.57 -4.50 8.00
N ASP A 55 -0.63 -4.94 9.26
CA ASP A 55 -1.78 -4.71 10.11
C ASP A 55 -2.02 -3.25 10.41
N SER A 56 -0.96 -2.48 10.47
CA SER A 56 -1.05 -1.06 10.82
C SER A 56 -0.45 -0.23 9.72
N PRO A 57 -0.95 0.98 9.54
CA PRO A 57 -0.35 1.87 8.54
C PRO A 57 1.11 2.14 8.87
N VAL A 58 1.91 2.26 7.84
CA VAL A 58 3.31 2.64 7.98
C VAL A 58 3.35 4.14 8.24
N ILE A 59 4.11 4.56 9.22
CA ILE A 59 4.27 5.97 9.50
C ILE A 59 5.41 6.50 8.65
N LEU A 60 5.09 7.41 7.78
CA LEU A 60 6.09 8.04 6.94
C LEU A 60 6.49 9.32 7.60
N SER A 61 7.64 9.29 8.24
CA SER A 61 8.04 10.44 8.98
C SER A 61 8.72 11.37 8.12
N ARG A 62 8.12 12.05 7.40
CA ARG A 62 8.65 12.98 6.68
C ARG A 62 9.15 13.97 7.39
N LYS A 63 8.86 14.14 8.31
CA LYS A 63 9.31 15.04 8.95
C LYS A 63 10.50 14.85 9.40
N GLU A 64 10.83 13.95 9.40
CA GLU A 64 11.99 13.87 9.85
C GLU A 64 12.81 14.38 9.01
N LYS A 65 12.45 14.76 8.30
CA LYS A 65 13.12 15.35 7.63
C LYS A 65 13.40 16.45 8.02
N SER A 66 13.09 16.89 8.42
CA SER A 66 13.42 17.77 8.82
C SER A 66 14.24 17.87 9.64
N ASP A 67 14.43 17.68 10.00
CA ASP A 67 15.23 17.74 10.70
C ASP A 67 16.13 17.71 10.64
N ASP A 68 16.18 17.91 10.41
CA ASP A 68 16.94 17.96 10.40
C ASP A 68 17.47 18.26 10.33
#